data_2bad63fa945b38784b145ccf9d7b0116
#
_entry.id   2bad63fa945b38784b145ccf9d7b0116
#
_cell.length_a   1.000
_cell.length_b   1.000
_cell.length_c   1.000
_cell.angle_alpha   90.00
_cell.angle_beta   90.00
_cell.angle_gamma   90.00
#
_symmetry.space_group_name_H-M   'P 1'
#
loop_
_entity.id
_entity.type
_entity.pdbx_description
1 polymer ?
#
loop_
_entity_poly.entity_id
_entity_poly.type
_entity_poly.pdbx_seq_one_letter_code
_entity_poly.pdbx_strand_id
1 'polypeptide(L)'
;MRTDMIEYYQQYEQLVSQMDQVFHQMKEQFSDCVTCHLGCADCCYALFDLTLIEAIYIHDKFFECVDKPQQKNILEKADQVDRRIHVIKRNAFKAAQQGKDQNEIMMDIAREKICCPLLNEDNQCTLYEHRPITCRIYGLPTAIGNNSHTCGKTKFEQGVTYPTVKIDQIYDRLIALSKEWTLKIGSRFDKLHEVLVPLSMALITDYNDVYLGLKTPENEENKGAEKCDK
;
A
#
# COMPACT_ATOMS: atom_id res chain seq x y z
N MET A 1 14.20 11.54 5.77
CA MET A 1 14.06 10.14 6.28
C MET A 1 14.20 10.13 7.80
N ARG A 2 13.27 9.52 8.51
CA ARG A 2 13.33 9.39 9.99
C ARG A 2 14.40 8.34 10.34
N THR A 3 15.30 8.68 11.25
CA THR A 3 16.39 7.77 11.65
C THR A 3 15.90 6.53 12.40
N ASP A 4 14.76 6.63 13.08
CA ASP A 4 14.09 5.53 13.78
C ASP A 4 13.45 4.49 12.83
N MET A 5 13.33 4.82 11.52
CA MET A 5 12.77 3.93 10.49
C MET A 5 13.80 3.02 9.81
N ILE A 6 15.09 3.30 9.93
CA ILE A 6 16.15 2.62 9.12
C ILE A 6 16.07 1.10 9.28
N GLU A 7 15.98 0.61 10.51
CA GLU A 7 15.89 -0.82 10.79
C GLU A 7 14.64 -1.47 10.17
N TYR A 8 13.51 -0.77 10.23
CA TYR A 8 12.23 -1.25 9.68
C TYR A 8 12.22 -1.22 8.16
N TYR A 9 12.87 -0.24 7.54
CA TYR A 9 13.07 -0.21 6.10
C TYR A 9 13.94 -1.37 5.62
N GLN A 10 14.99 -1.72 6.35
CA GLN A 10 15.82 -2.89 6.02
C GLN A 10 14.99 -4.19 6.07
N GLN A 11 14.13 -4.36 7.09
CA GLN A 11 13.27 -5.54 7.19
C GLN A 11 12.20 -5.56 6.07
N TYR A 12 11.62 -4.40 5.74
CA TYR A 12 10.72 -4.27 4.60
C TYR A 12 11.41 -4.61 3.27
N GLU A 13 12.60 -4.07 3.03
CA GLU A 13 13.39 -4.33 1.83
C GLU A 13 13.82 -5.80 1.70
N GLN A 14 14.07 -6.49 2.82
CA GLN A 14 14.28 -7.95 2.82
C GLN A 14 13.02 -8.69 2.34
N LEU A 15 11.84 -8.30 2.81
CA LEU A 15 10.58 -8.88 2.34
C LEU A 15 10.33 -8.59 0.86
N VAL A 16 10.63 -7.36 0.41
CA VAL A 16 10.61 -6.97 -1.00
C VAL A 16 11.52 -7.88 -1.84
N SER A 17 12.76 -8.09 -1.41
CA SER A 17 13.71 -8.98 -2.10
C SER A 17 13.21 -10.42 -2.20
N GLN A 18 12.57 -10.94 -1.14
CA GLN A 18 11.96 -12.27 -1.17
C GLN A 18 10.84 -12.35 -2.22
N MET A 19 10.01 -11.31 -2.31
CA MET A 19 8.92 -11.28 -3.30
C MET A 19 9.43 -11.14 -4.73
N ASP A 20 10.50 -10.39 -4.95
CA ASP A 20 11.17 -10.32 -6.26
C ASP A 20 11.76 -11.68 -6.66
N GLN A 21 12.36 -12.42 -5.72
CA GLN A 21 12.83 -13.79 -5.98
C GLN A 21 11.68 -14.74 -6.35
N VAL A 22 10.56 -14.68 -5.62
CA VAL A 22 9.35 -15.45 -5.94
C VAL A 22 8.85 -15.11 -7.34
N PHE A 23 8.82 -13.82 -7.70
CA PHE A 23 8.40 -13.39 -9.03
C PHE A 23 9.33 -13.95 -10.13
N HIS A 24 10.64 -13.87 -9.94
CA HIS A 24 11.61 -14.40 -10.89
C HIS A 24 11.48 -15.92 -11.08
N GLN A 25 11.38 -16.68 -9.99
CA GLN A 25 11.20 -18.14 -10.05
C GLN A 25 9.91 -18.52 -10.79
N MET A 26 8.80 -17.83 -10.49
CA MET A 26 7.54 -18.05 -11.17
C MET A 26 7.61 -17.71 -12.66
N LYS A 27 8.30 -16.61 -13.02
CA LYS A 27 8.47 -16.20 -14.40
C LYS A 27 9.36 -17.18 -15.19
N GLU A 28 10.37 -17.77 -14.56
CA GLU A 28 11.21 -18.81 -15.17
C GLU A 28 10.42 -20.12 -15.35
N GLN A 29 9.70 -20.55 -14.32
CA GLN A 29 8.97 -21.81 -14.34
C GLN A 29 7.72 -21.78 -15.23
N PHE A 30 7.06 -20.63 -15.32
CA PHE A 30 5.81 -20.41 -16.05
C PHE A 30 5.91 -19.24 -17.03
N SER A 31 6.95 -19.22 -17.82
CA SER A 31 7.28 -18.12 -18.76
C SER A 31 6.12 -17.77 -19.69
N ASP A 32 5.35 -18.75 -20.14
CA ASP A 32 4.21 -18.57 -21.05
C ASP A 32 2.98 -17.97 -20.33
N CYS A 33 2.90 -18.13 -19.00
CA CYS A 33 1.79 -17.65 -18.18
C CYS A 33 2.05 -16.23 -17.65
N VAL A 34 3.29 -15.92 -17.24
CA VAL A 34 3.65 -14.61 -16.68
C VAL A 34 3.96 -13.63 -17.81
N THR A 35 2.99 -12.83 -18.19
CA THR A 35 3.10 -11.88 -19.34
C THR A 35 3.66 -10.51 -18.95
N CYS A 36 4.07 -10.30 -17.71
CA CYS A 36 4.62 -9.03 -17.22
C CYS A 36 5.93 -8.68 -17.95
N HIS A 37 5.98 -7.47 -18.51
CA HIS A 37 7.12 -6.90 -19.22
C HIS A 37 7.23 -5.39 -18.96
N LEU A 38 8.32 -4.78 -19.35
CA LEU A 38 8.48 -3.32 -19.29
C LEU A 38 7.38 -2.65 -20.13
N GLY A 39 6.69 -1.64 -19.55
CA GLY A 39 5.55 -0.98 -20.17
C GLY A 39 4.20 -1.68 -19.93
N CYS A 40 4.18 -2.84 -19.24
CA CYS A 40 2.93 -3.38 -18.73
C CYS A 40 2.50 -2.57 -17.50
N ALA A 41 1.41 -1.81 -17.64
CA ALA A 41 0.91 -0.91 -16.61
C ALA A 41 -0.36 -1.41 -15.92
N ASP A 42 -0.74 -2.69 -16.03
CA ASP A 42 -2.02 -3.19 -15.50
C ASP A 42 -2.13 -3.04 -13.98
N CYS A 43 -1.05 -3.31 -13.24
CA CYS A 43 -0.97 -3.08 -11.79
C CYS A 43 -1.16 -1.60 -11.39
N CYS A 44 -0.87 -0.66 -12.32
CA CYS A 44 -1.07 0.78 -12.08
C CYS A 44 -2.53 1.22 -12.20
N TYR A 45 -3.44 0.32 -12.55
CA TYR A 45 -4.89 0.57 -12.56
C TYR A 45 -5.63 -0.24 -11.50
N ALA A 46 -4.90 -1.00 -10.69
CA ALA A 46 -5.47 -1.74 -9.56
C ALA A 46 -5.63 -0.85 -8.34
N LEU A 47 -6.78 -0.97 -7.68
CA LEU A 47 -7.02 -0.32 -6.39
C LEU A 47 -6.61 -1.26 -5.26
N PHE A 48 -5.62 -0.85 -4.48
CA PHE A 48 -5.17 -1.54 -3.27
C PHE A 48 -4.68 -0.53 -2.24
N ASP A 49 -4.63 -0.95 -0.99
CA ASP A 49 -4.12 -0.15 0.11
C ASP A 49 -2.75 -0.67 0.56
N LEU A 50 -1.94 0.22 1.09
CA LEU A 50 -0.63 -0.04 1.68
C LEU A 50 -0.76 -0.13 3.20
N THR A 51 0.04 -0.96 3.83
CA THR A 51 0.21 -0.91 5.29
C THR A 51 0.99 0.35 5.70
N LEU A 52 0.91 0.74 6.96
CA LEU A 52 1.55 1.97 7.44
C LEU A 52 3.06 2.01 7.13
N ILE A 53 3.79 0.92 7.39
CA ILE A 53 5.24 0.87 7.14
C ILE A 53 5.56 1.03 5.65
N GLU A 54 4.77 0.41 4.78
CA GLU A 54 4.94 0.48 3.34
C GLU A 54 4.58 1.88 2.81
N ALA A 55 3.51 2.49 3.34
CA ALA A 55 3.09 3.83 2.98
C ALA A 55 4.16 4.89 3.32
N ILE A 56 4.76 4.82 4.51
CA ILE A 56 5.82 5.74 4.93
C ILE A 56 7.09 5.50 4.10
N TYR A 57 7.46 4.24 3.81
CA TYR A 57 8.58 3.92 2.94
C TYR A 57 8.40 4.52 1.54
N ILE A 58 7.24 4.34 0.91
CA ILE A 58 6.93 4.89 -0.41
C ILE A 58 6.98 6.43 -0.39
N HIS A 59 6.42 7.05 0.64
CA HIS A 59 6.49 8.50 0.83
C HIS A 59 7.94 8.99 0.87
N ASP A 60 8.76 8.40 1.73
CA ASP A 60 10.16 8.82 1.87
C ASP A 60 10.94 8.63 0.56
N LYS A 61 10.77 7.47 -0.11
CA LYS A 61 11.43 7.20 -1.39
C LYS A 61 10.94 8.12 -2.51
N PHE A 62 9.68 8.52 -2.49
CA PHE A 62 9.15 9.50 -3.43
C PHE A 62 9.86 10.86 -3.30
N PHE A 63 10.00 11.36 -2.09
CA PHE A 63 10.67 12.64 -1.85
C PHE A 63 12.20 12.58 -2.00
N GLU A 64 12.79 11.40 -1.83
CA GLU A 64 14.23 11.16 -2.02
C GLU A 64 14.61 11.03 -3.50
N CYS A 65 13.84 10.26 -4.30
CA CYS A 65 14.25 9.82 -5.64
C CYS A 65 13.62 10.64 -6.79
N VAL A 66 12.50 11.34 -6.55
CA VAL A 66 11.78 12.09 -7.59
C VAL A 66 12.18 13.57 -7.51
N ASP A 67 12.45 14.20 -8.66
CA ASP A 67 12.78 15.63 -8.69
C ASP A 67 11.57 16.53 -8.36
N LYS A 68 11.85 17.75 -7.89
CA LYS A 68 10.83 18.70 -7.40
C LYS A 68 9.73 19.04 -8.43
N PRO A 69 10.04 19.31 -9.71
CA PRO A 69 9.00 19.54 -10.71
C PRO A 69 8.06 18.35 -10.91
N GLN A 70 8.63 17.14 -10.98
CA GLN A 70 7.84 15.91 -11.09
C GLN A 70 7.02 15.64 -9.84
N GLN A 71 7.60 15.86 -8.63
CA GLN A 71 6.88 15.74 -7.36
C GLN A 71 5.59 16.56 -7.39
N LYS A 72 5.64 17.83 -7.79
CA LYS A 72 4.47 18.70 -7.84
C LYS A 72 3.36 18.11 -8.71
N ASN A 73 3.69 17.71 -9.93
CA ASN A 73 2.72 17.14 -10.85
C ASN A 73 2.09 15.83 -10.32
N ILE A 74 2.93 14.97 -9.71
CA ILE A 74 2.48 13.69 -9.15
C ILE A 74 1.58 13.93 -7.93
N LEU A 75 1.90 14.88 -7.06
CA LEU A 75 1.08 15.22 -5.89
C LEU A 75 -0.28 15.80 -6.29
N GLU A 76 -0.34 16.63 -7.35
CA GLU A 76 -1.61 17.13 -7.89
C GLU A 76 -2.47 15.99 -8.45
N LYS A 77 -1.87 15.02 -9.16
CA LYS A 77 -2.55 13.80 -9.61
C LYS A 77 -2.99 12.94 -8.42
N ALA A 78 -2.15 12.79 -7.40
CA ALA A 78 -2.44 12.01 -6.20
C ALA A 78 -3.65 12.56 -5.44
N ASP A 79 -3.78 13.88 -5.27
CA ASP A 79 -4.94 14.52 -4.64
C ASP A 79 -6.23 14.24 -5.42
N GLN A 80 -6.20 14.32 -6.76
CA GLN A 80 -7.36 14.01 -7.60
C GLN A 80 -7.78 12.53 -7.50
N VAL A 81 -6.79 11.64 -7.53
CA VAL A 81 -6.98 10.18 -7.39
C VAL A 81 -7.56 9.85 -6.02
N ASP A 82 -7.03 10.46 -4.96
CA ASP A 82 -7.49 10.22 -3.59
C ASP A 82 -8.96 10.60 -3.38
N ARG A 83 -9.37 11.77 -3.90
CA ARG A 83 -10.79 12.19 -3.89
C ARG A 83 -11.70 11.16 -4.58
N ARG A 84 -11.26 10.59 -5.69
CA ARG A 84 -12.01 9.54 -6.40
C ARG A 84 -12.09 8.25 -5.59
N ILE A 85 -10.97 7.80 -5.01
CA ILE A 85 -10.92 6.63 -4.14
C ILE A 85 -11.85 6.81 -2.93
N HIS A 86 -11.85 8.01 -2.33
CA HIS A 86 -12.74 8.31 -1.20
C HIS A 86 -14.22 8.13 -1.58
N VAL A 87 -14.62 8.57 -2.76
CA VAL A 87 -16.01 8.38 -3.25
C VAL A 87 -16.33 6.90 -3.41
N ILE A 88 -15.43 6.12 -4.00
CA ILE A 88 -15.61 4.67 -4.20
C ILE A 88 -15.74 3.95 -2.86
N LYS A 89 -14.80 4.18 -1.93
CA LYS A 89 -14.84 3.56 -0.59
C LYS A 89 -16.11 3.95 0.18
N ARG A 90 -16.54 5.22 0.10
CA ARG A 90 -17.79 5.67 0.70
C ARG A 90 -19.02 4.97 0.12
N ASN A 91 -19.06 4.79 -1.20
CA ASN A 91 -20.16 4.09 -1.87
C ASN A 91 -20.19 2.61 -1.51
N ALA A 92 -19.02 1.95 -1.45
CA ALA A 92 -18.86 0.57 -1.00
C ALA A 92 -19.36 0.39 0.45
N PHE A 93 -18.98 1.31 1.34
CA PHE A 93 -19.45 1.30 2.74
C PHE A 93 -20.99 1.44 2.83
N LYS A 94 -21.58 2.37 2.06
CA LYS A 94 -23.04 2.52 2.01
C LYS A 94 -23.74 1.26 1.48
N ALA A 95 -23.19 0.63 0.43
CA ALA A 95 -23.73 -0.60 -0.12
C ALA A 95 -23.70 -1.75 0.92
N ALA A 96 -22.60 -1.85 1.68
CA ALA A 96 -22.48 -2.81 2.78
C ALA A 96 -23.52 -2.56 3.88
N GLN A 97 -23.77 -1.29 4.26
CA GLN A 97 -24.83 -0.95 5.23
C GLN A 97 -26.24 -1.28 4.73
N GLN A 98 -26.45 -1.29 3.42
CA GLN A 98 -27.71 -1.65 2.77
C GLN A 98 -27.85 -3.18 2.58
N GLY A 99 -26.90 -3.99 3.06
CA GLY A 99 -26.93 -5.44 3.01
C GLY A 99 -26.47 -6.05 1.70
N LYS A 100 -25.77 -5.27 0.84
CA LYS A 100 -25.16 -5.82 -0.38
C LYS A 100 -24.08 -6.83 -0.02
N ASP A 101 -24.02 -7.94 -0.77
CA ASP A 101 -23.03 -8.99 -0.55
C ASP A 101 -21.59 -8.47 -0.65
N GLN A 102 -20.73 -8.95 0.24
CA GLN A 102 -19.35 -8.50 0.33
C GLN A 102 -18.53 -8.80 -0.93
N ASN A 103 -18.77 -9.98 -1.56
CA ASN A 103 -18.07 -10.34 -2.79
C ASN A 103 -18.53 -9.47 -3.96
N GLU A 104 -19.82 -9.10 -4.03
CA GLU A 104 -20.31 -8.17 -5.05
C GLU A 104 -19.69 -6.79 -4.88
N ILE A 105 -19.57 -6.29 -3.64
CA ILE A 105 -18.92 -5.01 -3.35
C ILE A 105 -17.45 -5.06 -3.80
N MET A 106 -16.74 -6.15 -3.47
CA MET A 106 -15.34 -6.33 -3.88
C MET A 106 -15.19 -6.40 -5.41
N MET A 107 -16.12 -7.07 -6.10
CA MET A 107 -16.14 -7.11 -7.58
C MET A 107 -16.38 -5.72 -8.17
N ASP A 108 -17.27 -4.91 -7.59
CA ASP A 108 -17.52 -3.56 -8.06
C ASP A 108 -16.29 -2.67 -7.88
N ILE A 109 -15.62 -2.75 -6.72
CA ILE A 109 -14.35 -2.05 -6.47
C ILE A 109 -13.27 -2.48 -7.47
N ALA A 110 -13.15 -3.79 -7.74
CA ALA A 110 -12.15 -4.32 -8.67
C ALA A 110 -12.36 -3.88 -10.13
N ARG A 111 -13.60 -3.53 -10.51
CA ARG A 111 -13.93 -2.97 -11.83
C ARG A 111 -13.54 -1.50 -11.99
N GLU A 112 -13.36 -0.79 -10.88
CA GLU A 112 -12.92 0.60 -10.88
C GLU A 112 -11.45 0.67 -11.29
N LYS A 113 -11.22 1.19 -12.50
CA LYS A 113 -9.86 1.43 -13.00
C LYS A 113 -9.42 2.84 -12.64
N ILE A 114 -8.53 2.95 -11.66
CA ILE A 114 -7.97 4.22 -11.22
C ILE A 114 -6.49 4.24 -11.56
N CYS A 115 -6.11 5.21 -12.40
CA CYS A 115 -4.72 5.35 -12.78
C CYS A 115 -3.87 5.77 -11.58
N CYS A 116 -2.82 5.02 -11.29
CA CYS A 116 -1.83 5.34 -10.26
C CYS A 116 -1.16 6.69 -10.56
N PRO A 117 -1.01 7.59 -9.58
CA PRO A 117 -0.36 8.89 -9.80
C PRO A 117 1.11 8.76 -10.19
N LEU A 118 1.77 7.64 -9.88
CA LEU A 118 3.17 7.35 -10.22
C LEU A 118 3.35 6.83 -11.65
N LEU A 119 2.26 6.57 -12.40
CA LEU A 119 2.35 6.15 -13.81
C LEU A 119 2.65 7.37 -14.67
N ASN A 120 3.77 7.30 -15.43
CA ASN A 120 4.17 8.34 -16.38
C ASN A 120 3.54 8.11 -17.77
N GLU A 121 3.81 9.03 -18.70
CA GLU A 121 3.30 8.98 -20.09
C GLU A 121 3.86 7.82 -20.90
N ASP A 122 5.02 7.29 -20.52
CA ASP A 122 5.67 6.12 -21.16
C ASP A 122 5.15 4.78 -20.62
N ASN A 123 4.07 4.77 -19.86
CA ASN A 123 3.54 3.60 -19.15
C ASN A 123 4.54 2.96 -18.16
N GLN A 124 5.39 3.76 -17.54
CA GLN A 124 6.36 3.31 -16.56
C GLN A 124 6.06 3.92 -15.18
N CYS A 125 6.34 3.15 -14.13
CA CYS A 125 6.24 3.63 -12.77
C CYS A 125 7.41 4.56 -12.44
N THR A 126 7.16 5.78 -11.99
CA THR A 126 8.21 6.73 -11.58
C THR A 126 9.03 6.23 -10.39
N LEU A 127 8.46 5.38 -9.53
CA LEU A 127 9.14 4.71 -8.42
C LEU A 127 9.33 3.20 -8.65
N TYR A 128 9.71 2.79 -9.87
CA TYR A 128 9.73 1.37 -10.24
C TYR A 128 10.53 0.49 -9.27
N GLU A 129 11.72 0.94 -8.86
CA GLU A 129 12.59 0.19 -7.95
C GLU A 129 12.03 0.12 -6.52
N HIS A 130 11.21 1.10 -6.13
CA HIS A 130 10.60 1.21 -4.80
C HIS A 130 9.10 0.90 -4.79
N ARG A 131 8.57 0.31 -5.86
CA ARG A 131 7.14 -0.04 -5.94
C ARG A 131 6.73 -0.98 -4.81
N PRO A 132 5.47 -0.87 -4.33
CA PRO A 132 4.94 -1.72 -3.27
C PRO A 132 4.97 -3.21 -3.60
N ILE A 133 4.93 -4.04 -2.58
CA ILE A 133 4.93 -5.50 -2.73
C ILE A 133 3.78 -5.96 -3.64
N THR A 134 2.58 -5.42 -3.46
CA THR A 134 1.43 -5.75 -4.31
C THR A 134 1.72 -5.53 -5.80
N CYS A 135 2.41 -4.45 -6.17
CA CYS A 135 2.80 -4.20 -7.56
C CYS A 135 3.81 -5.22 -8.09
N ARG A 136 4.69 -5.73 -7.21
CA ARG A 136 5.76 -6.68 -7.59
C ARG A 136 5.22 -8.05 -7.92
N ILE A 137 4.19 -8.49 -7.19
CA ILE A 137 3.58 -9.82 -7.34
C ILE A 137 2.29 -9.83 -8.17
N TYR A 138 1.85 -8.68 -8.69
CA TYR A 138 0.54 -8.50 -9.33
C TYR A 138 0.28 -9.47 -10.49
N GLY A 139 1.30 -9.84 -11.26
CA GLY A 139 1.21 -10.77 -12.38
C GLY A 139 1.25 -12.26 -11.99
N LEU A 140 1.33 -12.60 -10.71
CA LEU A 140 1.36 -13.96 -10.21
C LEU A 140 -0.02 -14.42 -9.71
N PRO A 141 -0.27 -15.73 -9.61
CA PRO A 141 -1.40 -16.23 -8.83
C PRO A 141 -1.26 -15.82 -7.36
N THR A 142 -2.28 -15.16 -6.85
CA THR A 142 -2.35 -14.68 -5.47
C THR A 142 -3.59 -15.22 -4.78
N ALA A 143 -3.58 -15.34 -3.45
CA ALA A 143 -4.73 -15.72 -2.67
C ALA A 143 -4.92 -14.80 -1.46
N ILE A 144 -6.19 -14.47 -1.19
CA ILE A 144 -6.65 -13.82 0.04
C ILE A 144 -7.68 -14.75 0.67
N GLY A 145 -7.38 -15.30 1.84
CA GLY A 145 -8.18 -16.39 2.41
C GLY A 145 -8.26 -17.57 1.46
N ASN A 146 -9.49 -17.95 1.08
CA ASN A 146 -9.75 -19.06 0.16
C ASN A 146 -9.96 -18.63 -1.30
N ASN A 147 -9.88 -17.33 -1.60
CA ASN A 147 -10.11 -16.80 -2.93
C ASN A 147 -8.78 -16.57 -3.66
N SER A 148 -8.64 -17.22 -4.83
CA SER A 148 -7.48 -17.04 -5.71
C SER A 148 -7.76 -15.98 -6.74
N HIS A 149 -6.75 -15.17 -7.03
CA HIS A 149 -6.80 -14.08 -8.00
C HIS A 149 -5.58 -14.13 -8.94
N THR A 150 -5.80 -13.76 -10.18
CA THR A 150 -4.75 -13.58 -11.18
C THR A 150 -4.99 -12.27 -11.94
N CYS A 151 -3.94 -11.65 -12.45
CA CYS A 151 -4.06 -10.53 -13.37
C CYS A 151 -4.76 -10.98 -14.66
N GLY A 152 -5.71 -10.20 -15.16
CA GLY A 152 -6.46 -10.52 -16.39
C GLY A 152 -5.63 -10.60 -17.67
N LYS A 153 -4.36 -10.18 -17.65
CA LYS A 153 -3.42 -10.29 -18.76
C LYS A 153 -2.55 -11.54 -18.72
N THR A 154 -2.50 -12.24 -17.59
CA THR A 154 -1.73 -13.48 -17.45
C THR A 154 -2.48 -14.65 -18.10
N LYS A 155 -1.74 -15.74 -18.42
CA LYS A 155 -2.28 -16.92 -19.08
C LYS A 155 -2.37 -18.12 -18.11
N PHE A 156 -2.53 -17.86 -16.81
CA PHE A 156 -2.81 -18.93 -15.86
C PHE A 156 -4.22 -19.47 -16.07
N GLU A 157 -4.32 -20.76 -16.27
CA GLU A 157 -5.59 -21.42 -16.58
C GLU A 157 -6.42 -21.70 -15.33
N GLN A 158 -7.71 -21.47 -15.42
CA GLN A 158 -8.63 -21.78 -14.32
C GLN A 158 -8.73 -23.30 -14.12
N GLY A 159 -8.69 -23.74 -12.86
CA GLY A 159 -8.75 -25.17 -12.51
C GLY A 159 -7.41 -25.89 -12.52
N VAL A 160 -6.33 -25.24 -12.97
CA VAL A 160 -4.96 -25.75 -12.85
C VAL A 160 -4.34 -25.26 -11.55
N THR A 161 -3.62 -26.16 -10.86
CA THR A 161 -2.93 -25.80 -9.61
C THR A 161 -1.57 -25.15 -9.92
N TYR A 162 -1.39 -23.92 -9.44
CA TYR A 162 -0.13 -23.20 -9.52
C TYR A 162 0.36 -22.80 -8.12
N PRO A 163 1.67 -22.63 -7.92
CA PRO A 163 2.19 -21.97 -6.73
C PRO A 163 1.52 -20.60 -6.58
N THR A 164 1.02 -20.31 -5.39
CA THR A 164 0.17 -19.14 -5.15
C THR A 164 0.70 -18.33 -3.98
N VAL A 165 0.87 -17.03 -4.17
CA VAL A 165 1.32 -16.11 -3.12
C VAL A 165 0.16 -15.81 -2.16
N LYS A 166 0.34 -16.08 -0.88
CA LYS A 166 -0.61 -15.78 0.19
C LYS A 166 -0.48 -14.32 0.62
N ILE A 167 -1.33 -13.45 0.08
CA ILE A 167 -1.27 -12.00 0.34
C ILE A 167 -1.56 -11.68 1.81
N ASP A 168 -2.53 -12.36 2.43
CA ASP A 168 -2.85 -12.22 3.85
C ASP A 168 -1.62 -12.41 4.75
N GLN A 169 -0.80 -13.43 4.50
CA GLN A 169 0.44 -13.65 5.27
C GLN A 169 1.48 -12.53 5.09
N ILE A 170 1.53 -11.91 3.92
CA ILE A 170 2.41 -10.77 3.67
C ILE A 170 1.90 -9.55 4.45
N TYR A 171 0.59 -9.28 4.38
CA TYR A 171 -0.02 -8.19 5.13
C TYR A 171 0.15 -8.36 6.64
N ASP A 172 -0.02 -9.58 7.17
CA ASP A 172 0.21 -9.88 8.60
C ASP A 172 1.64 -9.51 9.03
N ARG A 173 2.65 -9.83 8.22
CA ARG A 173 4.05 -9.46 8.48
C ARG A 173 4.27 -7.95 8.44
N LEU A 174 3.69 -7.26 7.46
CA LEU A 174 3.80 -5.81 7.33
C LEU A 174 3.07 -5.07 8.46
N ILE A 175 1.91 -5.57 8.89
CA ILE A 175 1.18 -5.04 10.05
C ILE A 175 1.97 -5.28 11.33
N ALA A 176 2.58 -6.46 11.51
CA ALA A 176 3.44 -6.75 12.64
C ALA A 176 4.64 -5.78 12.69
N LEU A 177 5.30 -5.54 11.56
CA LEU A 177 6.40 -4.59 11.45
C LEU A 177 5.94 -3.15 11.77
N SER A 178 4.78 -2.75 11.27
CA SER A 178 4.15 -1.46 11.59
C SER A 178 3.86 -1.34 13.09
N LYS A 179 3.41 -2.43 13.75
CA LYS A 179 3.11 -2.48 15.17
C LYS A 179 4.37 -2.32 16.02
N GLU A 180 5.43 -3.05 15.68
CA GLU A 180 6.70 -2.93 16.39
C GLU A 180 7.23 -1.50 16.34
N TRP A 181 7.19 -0.88 15.16
CA TRP A 181 7.62 0.50 15.01
C TRP A 181 6.73 1.49 15.78
N THR A 182 5.40 1.40 15.68
CA THR A 182 4.48 2.32 16.38
C THR A 182 4.60 2.22 17.91
N LEU A 183 4.88 1.02 18.45
CA LEU A 183 5.20 0.83 19.86
C LEU A 183 6.54 1.45 20.22
N LYS A 184 7.58 1.27 19.40
CA LYS A 184 8.93 1.83 19.65
C LYS A 184 8.92 3.36 19.71
N ILE A 185 8.16 4.02 18.83
CA ILE A 185 8.05 5.49 18.85
C ILE A 185 7.10 6.02 19.94
N GLY A 186 6.40 5.15 20.65
CA GLY A 186 5.46 5.55 21.71
C GLY A 186 4.21 6.26 21.20
N SER A 187 3.67 5.84 20.07
CA SER A 187 2.41 6.37 19.55
C SER A 187 1.27 6.20 20.57
N ARG A 188 0.47 7.26 20.78
CA ARG A 188 -0.75 7.21 21.60
C ARG A 188 -1.94 6.55 20.87
N PHE A 189 -1.82 6.27 19.60
CA PHE A 189 -2.87 5.66 18.79
C PHE A 189 -2.67 4.15 18.75
N ASP A 190 -3.41 3.41 19.57
CA ASP A 190 -3.29 1.96 19.75
C ASP A 190 -3.43 1.18 18.43
N LYS A 191 -4.21 1.69 17.47
CA LYS A 191 -4.51 1.05 16.19
C LYS A 191 -3.84 1.69 14.98
N LEU A 192 -2.84 2.56 15.19
CA LEU A 192 -2.15 3.21 14.07
C LEU A 192 -1.51 2.20 13.12
N HIS A 193 -1.01 1.10 13.65
CA HIS A 193 -0.38 0.02 12.87
C HIS A 193 -1.35 -0.76 11.96
N GLU A 194 -2.67 -0.69 12.22
CA GLU A 194 -3.71 -1.35 11.41
C GLU A 194 -4.20 -0.47 10.24
N VAL A 195 -3.74 0.78 10.18
CA VAL A 195 -4.18 1.72 9.13
C VAL A 195 -3.72 1.23 7.76
N LEU A 196 -4.68 1.13 6.86
CA LEU A 196 -4.46 0.84 5.45
C LEU A 196 -4.64 2.11 4.63
N VAL A 197 -3.64 2.46 3.83
CA VAL A 197 -3.52 3.76 3.15
C VAL A 197 -3.48 3.56 1.64
N PRO A 198 -4.38 4.18 0.85
CA PRO A 198 -4.23 4.20 -0.60
C PRO A 198 -2.89 4.81 -1.02
N LEU A 199 -2.30 4.33 -2.11
CA LEU A 199 -1.02 4.84 -2.59
C LEU A 199 -1.05 6.36 -2.84
N SER A 200 -2.17 6.90 -3.36
CA SER A 200 -2.36 8.35 -3.51
C SER A 200 -2.23 9.07 -2.19
N MET A 201 -2.90 8.57 -1.15
CA MET A 201 -2.84 9.16 0.20
C MET A 201 -1.46 8.99 0.83
N ALA A 202 -0.76 7.89 0.56
CA ALA A 202 0.60 7.68 1.04
C ALA A 202 1.56 8.78 0.56
N LEU A 203 1.38 9.31 -0.65
CA LEU A 203 2.21 10.37 -1.22
C LEU A 203 1.90 11.77 -0.63
N ILE A 204 0.62 12.06 -0.34
CA ILE A 204 0.18 13.40 0.10
C ILE A 204 0.11 13.55 1.61
N THR A 205 0.21 12.46 2.38
CA THR A 205 0.15 12.50 3.84
C THR A 205 1.45 13.01 4.42
N ASP A 206 1.36 13.99 5.34
CA ASP A 206 2.47 14.38 6.18
C ASP A 206 2.54 13.46 7.41
N TYR A 207 3.49 12.55 7.44
CA TYR A 207 3.72 11.61 8.55
C TYR A 207 4.48 12.26 9.70
N ASN A 208 3.99 13.42 10.14
CA ASN A 208 4.53 14.19 11.26
C ASN A 208 4.15 13.61 12.64
N ASP A 209 4.64 14.24 13.70
CA ASP A 209 4.40 13.79 15.06
C ASP A 209 2.92 13.82 15.47
N VAL A 210 2.11 14.71 14.88
CA VAL A 210 0.66 14.76 15.10
C VAL A 210 -0.03 13.55 14.49
N TYR A 211 0.29 13.24 13.22
CA TYR A 211 -0.23 12.05 12.54
C TYR A 211 0.15 10.76 13.27
N LEU A 212 1.40 10.69 13.73
CA LEU A 212 1.94 9.53 14.42
C LEU A 212 1.50 9.44 15.89
N GLY A 213 0.80 10.44 16.43
CA GLY A 213 0.33 10.47 17.79
C GLY A 213 1.44 10.52 18.83
N LEU A 214 2.58 11.14 18.51
CA LEU A 214 3.68 11.30 19.43
C LEU A 214 3.34 12.37 20.48
N LYS A 215 3.84 12.20 21.69
CA LYS A 215 3.71 13.23 22.74
C LYS A 215 4.58 14.42 22.34
N THR A 216 3.96 15.56 22.10
CA THR A 216 4.68 16.84 22.00
C THR A 216 4.80 17.48 23.38
N PRO A 217 5.86 18.26 23.67
CA PRO A 217 6.00 18.97 24.94
C PRO A 217 4.77 19.83 25.32
N GLU A 218 4.11 20.43 24.34
CA GLU A 218 2.89 21.22 24.52
C GLU A 218 1.67 20.40 25.05
N ASN A 219 1.68 19.08 24.88
CA ASN A 219 0.64 18.19 25.38
C ASN A 219 0.87 17.76 26.86
N GLU A 220 2.03 18.02 27.44
CA GLU A 220 2.33 17.71 28.84
C GLU A 220 1.96 18.88 29.77
N GLU A 221 2.09 20.14 29.33
CA GLU A 221 1.73 21.32 30.14
C GLU A 221 0.22 21.41 30.39
N ASN A 222 -0.63 20.99 29.45
CA ASN A 222 -2.08 21.02 29.63
C ASN A 222 -2.64 19.96 30.62
N LYS A 223 -1.89 18.89 30.91
CA LYS A 223 -2.30 17.90 31.93
C LYS A 223 -1.93 18.30 33.36
N GLY A 224 -1.01 19.24 33.53
CA GLY A 224 -0.61 19.80 34.81
C GLY A 224 -1.59 20.87 35.34
N ALA A 225 -2.28 21.58 34.43
CA ALA A 225 -3.18 22.67 34.79
C ALA A 225 -4.56 22.21 35.31
N GLU A 226 -5.03 21.01 34.95
CA GLU A 226 -6.33 20.48 35.41
C GLU A 226 -6.31 19.85 36.81
N LYS A 227 -5.16 19.77 37.49
CA LYS A 227 -5.04 19.15 38.83
C LYS A 227 -4.97 20.12 39.99
N CYS A 228 -5.10 21.44 39.80
CA CYS A 228 -4.97 22.43 40.84
C CYS A 228 -6.29 23.09 41.31
N ASP A 229 -7.48 22.66 40.82
CA ASP A 229 -8.75 23.15 41.31
C ASP A 229 -9.63 21.98 41.79
N LYS A 230 -9.33 21.51 43.03
CA LYS A 230 -10.30 20.86 43.94
C LYS A 230 -9.83 20.99 45.39
#